data_a9f821744069be05232890d2009488a7
#
_entry.id   a9f821744069be05232890d2009488a7
#
_cell.length_a   1.000
_cell.length_b   1.000
_cell.length_c   1.000
_cell.angle_alpha   90.00
_cell.angle_beta   90.00
_cell.angle_gamma   90.00
#
_symmetry.space_group_name_H-M   'P 1'
#
loop_
_entity.id
_entity.type
_entity.pdbx_description
1 polymer ?
#
loop_
_entity_poly.entity_id
_entity_poly.type
_entity_poly.pdbx_seq_one_letter_code
_entity_poly.pdbx_strand_id
1 'polypeptide(L)'
;MELWDAGQGRRRGQRVPALPRQETLAVWEGVANYIVHQLMLNQGVRVIRLGTFDIVTEQAGGGKRGLLTVRRPVFRLSKNIAEVHGLTYDKAYVPGHKLSEPLKYARVASNISVPWKAVEACIEETMHLFSCCLESGKNAALVLKDIGMLVIQGVDVKMRFYRDFLRRLNGTEQLLEALLGMPEMRDSVLLGTETAASQTWSGHVIVFPEYKLESRARKPPVAPAKPSQEEEMGKDNASGKKGMEQLVPGRGTLPAKRLLFRERHPPPRITATNMQKGKGKKAEVKASRGR
;
A
#
# COMPACT_ATOMS: atom_id res chain seq x y z
N MET A 1 -5.46 20.96 14.07
CA MET A 1 -4.27 21.21 14.90
C MET A 1 -4.31 20.45 16.23
N GLU A 2 -5.23 19.48 16.41
CA GLU A 2 -5.49 18.84 17.71
C GLU A 2 -5.23 17.32 17.79
N LEU A 3 -4.60 16.73 16.76
CA LEU A 3 -4.34 15.28 16.75
C LEU A 3 -2.97 14.87 17.33
N TRP A 4 -2.13 15.85 17.70
CA TRP A 4 -0.80 15.59 18.27
C TRP A 4 -0.81 15.21 19.75
N ASP A 5 -1.86 15.56 20.50
CA ASP A 5 -1.92 15.36 21.96
C ASP A 5 -2.41 13.96 22.39
N ALA A 6 -2.99 13.17 21.49
CA ALA A 6 -3.59 11.88 21.86
C ALA A 6 -2.59 10.73 22.09
N GLY A 7 -1.31 10.90 21.76
CA GLY A 7 -0.27 9.86 21.86
C GLY A 7 0.59 9.87 23.12
N GLN A 8 0.38 10.78 24.08
CA GLN A 8 1.27 10.97 25.24
C GLN A 8 0.91 10.14 26.49
N GLY A 9 0.37 8.94 26.33
CA GLY A 9 0.01 8.00 27.41
C GLY A 9 1.20 7.16 27.91
N ARG A 10 1.90 7.66 28.93
CA ARG A 10 2.63 6.93 30.00
C ARG A 10 3.69 5.90 29.60
N ARG A 11 4.93 6.36 29.38
CA ARG A 11 6.12 5.60 29.80
C ARG A 11 6.99 6.49 30.68
N ARG A 12 7.17 6.10 31.97
CA ARG A 12 8.20 6.65 32.86
C ARG A 12 9.57 6.08 32.40
N GLY A 13 10.24 6.80 31.54
CA GLY A 13 11.62 6.62 31.11
C GLY A 13 11.95 7.89 30.38
N GLN A 14 13.12 8.45 30.60
CA GLN A 14 13.60 9.73 30.05
C GLN A 14 13.00 10.01 28.67
N ARG A 15 11.98 10.89 28.61
CA ARG A 15 11.37 11.32 27.34
C ARG A 15 12.46 12.07 26.57
N VAL A 16 13.00 11.46 25.54
CA VAL A 16 13.60 12.24 24.48
C VAL A 16 12.47 13.11 23.94
N PRO A 17 12.60 14.45 23.96
CA PRO A 17 11.54 15.32 23.46
C PRO A 17 11.22 14.89 22.02
N ALA A 18 9.91 14.80 21.68
CA ALA A 18 9.47 14.50 20.34
C ALA A 18 10.15 15.48 19.38
N LEU A 19 10.78 14.97 18.33
CA LEU A 19 11.45 15.83 17.35
C LEU A 19 10.42 16.72 16.65
N PRO A 20 10.77 17.98 16.36
CA PRO A 20 9.95 18.83 15.50
C PRO A 20 9.63 18.10 14.19
N ARG A 21 8.46 18.36 13.63
CA ARG A 21 8.00 17.72 12.38
C ARG A 21 9.05 17.75 11.27
N GLN A 22 9.76 18.87 11.13
CA GLN A 22 10.78 19.04 10.10
C GLN A 22 11.98 18.11 10.32
N GLU A 23 12.38 17.92 11.57
CA GLU A 23 13.45 16.99 11.91
C GLU A 23 13.00 15.52 11.71
N THR A 24 11.75 15.20 12.06
CA THR A 24 11.17 13.88 11.77
C THR A 24 11.21 13.55 10.27
N LEU A 25 10.86 14.51 9.42
CA LEU A 25 10.96 14.35 7.96
C LEU A 25 12.41 14.13 7.51
N ALA A 26 13.36 14.91 8.04
CA ALA A 26 14.77 14.77 7.72
C ALA A 26 15.32 13.39 8.14
N VAL A 27 14.91 12.88 9.31
CA VAL A 27 15.28 11.53 9.76
C VAL A 27 14.77 10.48 8.78
N TRP A 28 13.49 10.52 8.38
CA TRP A 28 12.92 9.54 7.46
C TRP A 28 13.47 9.68 6.03
N GLU A 29 13.84 10.88 5.60
CA GLU A 29 14.59 11.08 4.37
C GLU A 29 15.97 10.44 4.44
N GLY A 30 16.68 10.61 5.56
CA GLY A 30 17.96 9.94 5.82
C GLY A 30 17.83 8.41 5.83
N VAL A 31 16.75 7.88 6.42
CA VAL A 31 16.44 6.43 6.41
C VAL A 31 16.20 5.94 4.97
N ALA A 32 15.39 6.66 4.19
CA ALA A 32 15.11 6.31 2.81
C ALA A 32 16.38 6.32 1.95
N ASN A 33 17.22 7.34 2.08
CA ASN A 33 18.52 7.43 1.39
C ASN A 33 19.45 6.26 1.77
N TYR A 34 19.49 5.89 3.07
CA TYR A 34 20.25 4.73 3.52
C TYR A 34 19.75 3.43 2.87
N ILE A 35 18.42 3.21 2.86
CA ILE A 35 17.81 2.03 2.23
C ILE A 35 18.16 1.98 0.73
N VAL A 36 17.97 3.07 0.00
CA VAL A 36 18.33 3.15 -1.43
C VAL A 36 19.78 2.78 -1.66
N HIS A 37 20.70 3.38 -0.89
CA HIS A 37 22.13 3.09 -1.02
C HIS A 37 22.45 1.59 -0.80
N GLN A 38 21.91 0.98 0.23
CA GLN A 38 22.14 -0.45 0.51
C GLN A 38 21.54 -1.34 -0.58
N LEU A 39 20.34 -1.03 -1.06
CA LEU A 39 19.70 -1.77 -2.13
C LEU A 39 20.49 -1.67 -3.45
N MET A 40 21.08 -0.51 -3.76
CA MET A 40 21.99 -0.38 -4.91
C MET A 40 23.20 -1.30 -4.80
N LEU A 41 23.70 -1.51 -3.59
CA LEU A 41 24.78 -2.47 -3.29
C LEU A 41 24.28 -3.92 -3.20
N ASN A 42 23.04 -4.19 -3.54
CA ASN A 42 22.39 -5.49 -3.44
C ASN A 42 22.37 -6.05 -2.00
N GLN A 43 22.29 -5.17 -1.01
CA GLN A 43 22.18 -5.51 0.41
C GLN A 43 20.79 -5.23 0.94
N GLY A 44 20.17 -6.22 1.61
CA GLY A 44 18.87 -6.03 2.26
C GLY A 44 19.00 -5.21 3.54
N VAL A 45 17.97 -4.41 3.85
CA VAL A 45 17.90 -3.56 5.06
C VAL A 45 16.67 -3.90 5.86
N ARG A 46 16.85 -4.17 7.15
CA ARG A 46 15.78 -4.39 8.11
C ARG A 46 15.56 -3.14 8.96
N VAL A 47 14.37 -2.56 8.86
CA VAL A 47 13.89 -1.47 9.73
C VAL A 47 13.07 -2.08 10.84
N ILE A 48 13.44 -1.80 12.10
CA ILE A 48 12.78 -2.38 13.28
C ILE A 48 11.30 -2.01 13.29
N ARG A 49 10.45 -2.98 13.61
CA ARG A 49 8.98 -2.90 13.63
C ARG A 49 8.30 -2.66 12.28
N LEU A 50 9.01 -2.14 11.27
CA LEU A 50 8.44 -1.90 9.94
C LEU A 50 8.54 -3.16 9.07
N GLY A 51 9.77 -3.60 8.79
CA GLY A 51 9.97 -4.73 7.89
C GLY A 51 11.35 -4.74 7.26
N THR A 52 11.48 -5.49 6.18
CA THR A 52 12.74 -5.68 5.46
C THR A 52 12.57 -5.32 4.00
N PHE A 53 13.45 -4.47 3.51
CA PHE A 53 13.62 -4.14 2.09
C PHE A 53 14.75 -4.99 1.53
N ASP A 54 14.54 -5.59 0.37
CA ASP A 54 15.54 -6.43 -0.30
C ASP A 54 15.41 -6.34 -1.83
N ILE A 55 16.36 -6.94 -2.53
CA ILE A 55 16.38 -7.06 -3.98
C ILE A 55 16.43 -8.52 -4.37
N VAL A 56 15.57 -8.91 -5.28
CA VAL A 56 15.62 -10.22 -5.95
C VAL A 56 16.07 -10.01 -7.39
N THR A 57 17.06 -10.82 -7.80
CA THR A 57 17.53 -10.84 -9.18
C THR A 57 16.80 -11.96 -9.91
N GLU A 58 16.03 -11.61 -10.93
CA GLU A 58 15.18 -12.53 -11.68
C GLU A 58 15.36 -12.36 -13.18
N GLN A 59 14.92 -13.38 -13.92
CA GLN A 59 14.91 -13.35 -15.39
C GLN A 59 13.53 -12.85 -15.86
N ALA A 60 13.52 -11.75 -16.60
CA ALA A 60 12.31 -11.20 -17.19
C ALA A 60 12.36 -11.31 -18.71
N GLY A 61 11.20 -11.46 -19.34
CA GLY A 61 11.11 -11.53 -20.79
C GLY A 61 11.44 -10.19 -21.45
N GLY A 62 12.51 -10.14 -22.24
CA GLY A 62 12.93 -8.97 -23.01
C GLY A 62 12.33 -8.91 -24.44
N GLY A 63 11.21 -9.60 -24.69
CA GLY A 63 10.61 -9.68 -26.03
C GLY A 63 11.55 -10.31 -27.05
N LYS A 64 11.83 -9.62 -28.15
CA LYS A 64 12.72 -10.09 -29.24
C LYS A 64 14.18 -10.30 -28.82
N ARG A 65 14.56 -9.82 -27.62
CA ARG A 65 15.95 -9.87 -27.12
C ARG A 65 16.24 -11.01 -26.15
N GLY A 66 15.26 -11.89 -25.90
CA GLY A 66 15.41 -13.03 -25.00
C GLY A 66 15.17 -12.66 -23.54
N LEU A 67 15.81 -13.41 -22.61
CA LEU A 67 15.70 -13.19 -21.18
C LEU A 67 16.68 -12.10 -20.71
N LEU A 68 16.16 -11.16 -19.93
CA LEU A 68 16.93 -10.08 -19.32
C LEU A 68 16.97 -10.27 -17.81
N THR A 69 18.15 -10.07 -17.21
CA THR A 69 18.31 -10.12 -15.77
C THR A 69 17.89 -8.78 -15.16
N VAL A 70 16.82 -8.78 -14.39
CA VAL A 70 16.25 -7.58 -13.74
C VAL A 70 16.42 -7.67 -12.22
N ARG A 71 16.46 -6.49 -11.58
CA ARG A 71 16.52 -6.34 -10.11
C ARG A 71 15.15 -5.88 -9.63
N ARG A 72 14.43 -6.80 -8.99
CA ARG A 72 13.09 -6.53 -8.44
C ARG A 72 13.18 -6.20 -6.95
N PRO A 73 12.74 -5.01 -6.50
CA PRO A 73 12.66 -4.72 -5.09
C PRO A 73 11.52 -5.48 -4.45
N VAL A 74 11.74 -5.96 -3.24
CA VAL A 74 10.74 -6.64 -2.43
C VAL A 74 10.70 -6.03 -1.04
N PHE A 75 9.51 -5.95 -0.47
CA PHE A 75 9.29 -5.54 0.91
C PHE A 75 8.60 -6.67 1.67
N ARG A 76 9.14 -7.00 2.83
CA ARG A 76 8.53 -7.97 3.75
C ARG A 76 8.15 -7.25 5.04
N LEU A 77 6.87 -7.23 5.34
CA LEU A 77 6.37 -6.67 6.58
C LEU A 77 6.94 -7.40 7.79
N SER A 78 7.20 -6.69 8.88
CA SER A 78 7.61 -7.30 10.14
C SER A 78 6.50 -8.20 10.69
N LYS A 79 6.86 -9.44 11.12
CA LYS A 79 5.92 -10.39 11.69
C LYS A 79 5.16 -9.79 12.90
N ASN A 80 5.87 -9.03 13.72
CA ASN A 80 5.27 -8.42 14.92
C ASN A 80 4.09 -7.52 14.58
N ILE A 81 4.25 -6.57 13.64
CA ILE A 81 3.16 -5.67 13.25
C ILE A 81 2.05 -6.43 12.52
N ALA A 82 2.41 -7.44 11.70
CA ALA A 82 1.43 -8.26 11.00
C ALA A 82 0.55 -9.06 11.97
N GLU A 83 1.13 -9.70 12.97
CA GLU A 83 0.42 -10.52 13.95
C GLU A 83 -0.43 -9.65 14.91
N VAL A 84 0.14 -8.55 15.41
CA VAL A 84 -0.56 -7.65 16.33
C VAL A 84 -1.82 -7.04 15.70
N HIS A 85 -1.78 -6.71 14.42
CA HIS A 85 -2.88 -6.05 13.71
C HIS A 85 -3.66 -6.98 12.78
N GLY A 86 -3.35 -8.29 12.77
CA GLY A 86 -4.04 -9.26 11.91
C GLY A 86 -3.91 -8.94 10.41
N LEU A 87 -2.76 -8.42 9.98
CA LEU A 87 -2.54 -7.95 8.61
C LEU A 87 -2.24 -9.10 7.65
N THR A 88 -2.85 -9.04 6.49
CA THR A 88 -2.57 -9.92 5.37
C THR A 88 -1.59 -9.24 4.42
N TYR A 89 -0.49 -9.88 4.11
CA TYR A 89 0.51 -9.36 3.18
C TYR A 89 1.09 -10.47 2.30
N ASP A 90 1.49 -10.08 1.11
CA ASP A 90 2.13 -11.00 0.19
C ASP A 90 3.50 -11.41 0.75
N LYS A 91 3.67 -12.70 0.97
CA LYS A 91 4.96 -13.27 1.37
C LYS A 91 5.83 -13.39 0.12
N ALA A 92 6.40 -12.27 -0.34
CA ALA A 92 7.33 -12.30 -1.44
C ALA A 92 8.46 -13.29 -1.13
N TYR A 93 8.57 -14.31 -1.99
CA TYR A 93 9.67 -15.26 -1.91
C TYR A 93 10.97 -14.57 -2.30
N VAL A 94 11.92 -14.57 -1.38
CA VAL A 94 13.29 -14.13 -1.66
C VAL A 94 14.14 -15.39 -1.76
N PRO A 95 14.64 -15.74 -2.95
CA PRO A 95 15.49 -16.89 -3.12
C PRO A 95 16.78 -16.72 -2.32
N GLY A 96 17.15 -17.78 -1.56
CA GLY A 96 18.39 -17.80 -0.79
C GLY A 96 18.29 -17.14 0.59
N HIS A 97 19.22 -17.51 1.45
CA HIS A 97 19.36 -16.95 2.80
C HIS A 97 20.15 -15.63 2.77
N LYS A 98 19.70 -14.66 1.97
CA LYS A 98 20.34 -13.37 1.97
C LYS A 98 20.11 -12.68 3.32
N LEU A 99 21.19 -12.45 4.07
CA LEU A 99 21.13 -11.76 5.35
C LEU A 99 20.84 -10.28 5.11
N SER A 100 19.70 -9.81 5.61
CA SER A 100 19.40 -8.40 5.66
C SER A 100 20.03 -7.78 6.91
N GLU A 101 20.80 -6.70 6.72
CA GLU A 101 21.40 -5.97 7.83
C GLU A 101 20.37 -5.07 8.54
N PRO A 102 20.48 -4.89 9.87
CA PRO A 102 19.66 -3.91 10.56
C PRO A 102 20.06 -2.49 10.12
N LEU A 103 19.06 -1.58 10.11
CA LEU A 103 19.29 -0.17 9.86
C LEU A 103 20.33 0.39 10.85
N LYS A 104 21.41 0.98 10.32
CA LYS A 104 22.50 1.54 11.13
C LYS A 104 22.19 3.00 11.46
N TYR A 105 21.55 3.25 12.61
CA TYR A 105 21.14 4.59 13.05
C TYR A 105 22.30 5.60 13.04
N ALA A 106 23.50 5.19 13.42
CA ALA A 106 24.67 6.06 13.40
C ALA A 106 25.02 6.58 12.00
N ARG A 107 24.81 5.75 10.96
CA ARG A 107 25.02 6.18 9.57
C ARG A 107 23.98 7.22 9.12
N VAL A 108 22.71 6.97 9.46
CA VAL A 108 21.63 7.95 9.19
C VAL A 108 21.92 9.25 9.93
N ALA A 109 22.26 9.17 11.21
CA ALA A 109 22.56 10.30 12.08
C ALA A 109 23.70 11.18 11.53
N SER A 110 24.77 10.54 11.05
CA SER A 110 25.93 11.25 10.46
C SER A 110 25.54 12.07 9.22
N ASN A 111 24.58 11.57 8.42
CA ASN A 111 24.17 12.23 7.18
C ASN A 111 23.28 13.47 7.43
N ILE A 112 22.60 13.51 8.57
CA ILE A 112 21.64 14.59 8.91
C ILE A 112 22.07 15.42 10.11
N SER A 113 23.28 15.16 10.64
CA SER A 113 23.89 15.91 11.76
C SER A 113 23.05 15.92 13.04
N VAL A 114 22.39 14.80 13.37
CA VAL A 114 21.65 14.62 14.62
C VAL A 114 22.24 13.46 15.45
N PRO A 115 22.03 13.41 16.77
CA PRO A 115 22.45 12.27 17.58
C PRO A 115 21.75 10.97 17.14
N TRP A 116 22.48 9.86 17.11
CA TRP A 116 21.91 8.56 16.71
C TRP A 116 20.74 8.11 17.57
N LYS A 117 20.74 8.47 18.88
CA LYS A 117 19.62 8.22 19.79
C LYS A 117 18.34 8.97 19.40
N ALA A 118 18.48 10.17 18.83
CA ALA A 118 17.35 10.93 18.35
C ALA A 118 16.76 10.27 17.08
N VAL A 119 17.60 9.74 16.20
CA VAL A 119 17.14 8.94 15.04
C VAL A 119 16.36 7.70 15.48
N GLU A 120 16.91 6.94 16.44
CA GLU A 120 16.26 5.75 16.99
C GLU A 120 14.90 6.10 17.61
N ALA A 121 14.87 7.10 18.50
CA ALA A 121 13.64 7.54 19.16
C ALA A 121 12.58 8.02 18.16
N CYS A 122 12.98 8.77 17.13
CA CYS A 122 12.09 9.25 16.07
C CYS A 122 11.44 8.09 15.30
N ILE A 123 12.23 7.08 14.93
CA ILE A 123 11.71 5.91 14.21
C ILE A 123 10.76 5.12 15.11
N GLU A 124 11.12 4.89 16.39
CA GLU A 124 10.27 4.19 17.34
C GLU A 124 8.95 4.91 17.59
N GLU A 125 8.98 6.23 17.76
CA GLU A 125 7.79 7.06 17.95
C GLU A 125 6.89 7.04 16.72
N THR A 126 7.46 7.21 15.52
CA THR A 126 6.70 7.11 14.27
C THR A 126 6.03 5.74 14.13
N MET A 127 6.74 4.65 14.42
CA MET A 127 6.19 3.30 14.33
C MET A 127 5.15 3.03 15.42
N HIS A 128 5.27 3.66 16.60
CA HIS A 128 4.24 3.59 17.64
C HIS A 128 2.96 4.29 17.18
N LEU A 129 3.05 5.52 16.68
CA LEU A 129 1.90 6.27 16.14
C LEU A 129 1.25 5.53 14.96
N PHE A 130 2.07 4.91 14.10
CA PHE A 130 1.59 4.08 13.00
C PHE A 130 0.77 2.90 13.51
N SER A 131 1.25 2.20 14.55
CA SER A 131 0.53 1.10 15.21
C SER A 131 -0.79 1.58 15.85
N CYS A 132 -0.79 2.69 16.59
CA CYS A 132 -2.01 3.27 17.16
C CYS A 132 -3.04 3.66 16.09
N CYS A 133 -2.56 4.13 14.92
CA CYS A 133 -3.42 4.41 13.78
C CYS A 133 -4.13 3.15 13.28
N LEU A 134 -3.40 2.04 13.13
CA LEU A 134 -3.96 0.75 12.72
C LEU A 134 -4.92 0.17 13.76
N GLU A 135 -4.59 0.24 15.06
CA GLU A 135 -5.47 -0.16 16.16
C GLU A 135 -6.80 0.59 16.15
N SER A 136 -6.77 1.85 15.70
CA SER A 136 -7.99 2.67 15.54
C SER A 136 -8.78 2.34 14.29
N GLY A 137 -8.40 1.30 13.52
CA GLY A 137 -9.08 0.90 12.28
C GLY A 137 -8.93 1.90 11.13
N LYS A 138 -7.97 2.82 11.21
CA LYS A 138 -7.73 3.83 10.17
C LYS A 138 -6.75 3.31 9.14
N ASN A 139 -6.91 3.74 7.89
CA ASN A 139 -5.91 3.48 6.86
C ASN A 139 -4.65 4.30 7.12
N ALA A 140 -3.51 3.67 6.95
CA ALA A 140 -2.21 4.29 7.16
C ALA A 140 -1.33 4.12 5.92
N ALA A 141 -0.57 5.16 5.59
CA ALA A 141 0.45 5.09 4.55
C ALA A 141 1.77 5.63 5.09
N LEU A 142 2.86 4.92 4.84
CA LEU A 142 4.21 5.40 5.11
C LEU A 142 4.88 5.72 3.77
N VAL A 143 5.14 7.00 3.54
CA VAL A 143 5.82 7.48 2.33
C VAL A 143 7.33 7.49 2.59
N LEU A 144 8.06 6.74 1.78
CA LEU A 144 9.52 6.71 1.78
C LEU A 144 10.01 7.45 0.54
N LYS A 145 10.62 8.62 0.76
CA LYS A 145 11.14 9.47 -0.31
C LYS A 145 12.02 8.65 -1.27
N ASP A 146 11.85 8.85 -2.55
CA ASP A 146 12.62 8.22 -3.62
C ASP A 146 12.57 6.67 -3.68
N ILE A 147 11.76 6.02 -2.83
CA ILE A 147 11.55 4.57 -2.86
C ILE A 147 10.13 4.23 -3.28
N GLY A 148 9.15 4.72 -2.53
CA GLY A 148 7.76 4.36 -2.73
C GLY A 148 6.89 4.61 -1.51
N MET A 149 5.79 3.89 -1.44
CA MET A 149 4.77 4.05 -0.41
C MET A 149 4.27 2.70 0.08
N LEU A 150 4.31 2.49 1.39
CA LEU A 150 3.64 1.38 2.05
C LEU A 150 2.22 1.83 2.43
N VAL A 151 1.21 1.15 1.93
CA VAL A 151 -0.20 1.45 2.23
C VAL A 151 -0.81 0.27 2.97
N ILE A 152 -1.44 0.54 4.11
CA ILE A 152 -2.21 -0.44 4.88
C ILE A 152 -3.66 0.04 4.91
N GLN A 153 -4.54 -0.82 4.41
CA GLN A 153 -5.96 -0.54 4.31
C GLN A 153 -6.77 -1.72 4.81
N GLY A 154 -7.47 -1.52 5.94
CA GLY A 154 -8.08 -2.63 6.65
C GLY A 154 -7.01 -3.65 7.05
N VAL A 155 -7.08 -4.86 6.50
CA VAL A 155 -6.09 -5.93 6.73
C VAL A 155 -5.05 -6.05 5.61
N ASP A 156 -5.25 -5.37 4.49
CA ASP A 156 -4.40 -5.50 3.31
C ASP A 156 -3.18 -4.57 3.40
N VAL A 157 -2.02 -5.12 3.08
CA VAL A 157 -0.74 -4.42 3.08
C VAL A 157 -0.16 -4.43 1.68
N LYS A 158 0.13 -3.26 1.13
CA LYS A 158 0.72 -3.12 -0.21
C LYS A 158 1.90 -2.18 -0.17
N MET A 159 3.07 -2.64 -0.61
CA MET A 159 4.22 -1.78 -0.89
C MET A 159 4.24 -1.46 -2.39
N ARG A 160 4.28 -0.17 -2.70
CA ARG A 160 4.34 0.33 -4.08
C ARG A 160 5.59 1.16 -4.27
N PHE A 161 6.31 0.91 -5.36
CA PHE A 161 7.60 1.56 -5.64
C PHE A 161 7.45 2.63 -6.71
N TYR A 162 8.13 3.75 -6.56
CA TYR A 162 8.17 4.78 -7.60
C TYR A 162 8.90 4.28 -8.85
N ARG A 163 8.36 4.61 -10.02
CA ARG A 163 8.98 4.25 -11.29
C ARG A 163 10.44 4.73 -11.40
N ASP A 164 10.74 5.92 -10.87
CA ASP A 164 12.09 6.47 -10.89
C ASP A 164 13.06 5.67 -10.02
N PHE A 165 12.60 5.14 -8.88
CA PHE A 165 13.38 4.21 -8.08
C PHE A 165 13.69 2.93 -8.85
N LEU A 166 12.69 2.34 -9.51
CA LEU A 166 12.85 1.13 -10.31
C LEU A 166 13.83 1.36 -11.48
N ARG A 167 13.76 2.53 -12.13
CA ARG A 167 14.70 2.93 -13.18
C ARG A 167 16.13 3.03 -12.65
N ARG A 168 16.32 3.73 -11.52
CA ARG A 168 17.65 3.85 -10.89
C ARG A 168 18.21 2.48 -10.49
N LEU A 169 17.37 1.58 -10.02
CA LEU A 169 17.76 0.24 -9.59
C LEU A 169 18.24 -0.63 -10.75
N ASN A 170 17.62 -0.52 -11.93
CA ASN A 170 17.92 -1.35 -13.09
C ASN A 170 18.86 -0.69 -14.09
N GLY A 171 19.03 0.62 -14.04
CA GLY A 171 20.00 1.38 -14.83
C GLY A 171 19.60 1.68 -16.27
N THR A 172 18.76 0.86 -16.91
CA THR A 172 18.33 1.07 -18.30
C THR A 172 16.81 0.98 -18.44
N GLU A 173 16.25 1.74 -19.41
CA GLU A 173 14.80 1.70 -19.66
C GLU A 173 14.34 0.32 -20.14
N GLN A 174 15.18 -0.41 -20.85
CA GLN A 174 14.86 -1.77 -21.33
C GLN A 174 14.68 -2.76 -20.17
N LEU A 175 15.56 -2.70 -19.16
CA LEU A 175 15.44 -3.52 -17.95
C LEU A 175 14.23 -3.09 -17.12
N LEU A 176 13.93 -1.80 -17.09
CA LEU A 176 12.72 -1.29 -16.44
C LEU A 176 11.46 -1.82 -17.12
N GLU A 177 11.37 -1.76 -18.44
CA GLU A 177 10.23 -2.28 -19.21
C GLU A 177 10.06 -3.79 -18.99
N ALA A 178 11.15 -4.55 -19.02
CA ALA A 178 11.13 -5.98 -18.73
C ALA A 178 10.63 -6.26 -17.31
N LEU A 179 11.09 -5.48 -16.33
CA LEU A 179 10.61 -5.57 -14.93
C LEU A 179 9.13 -5.23 -14.82
N LEU A 180 8.68 -4.15 -15.46
CA LEU A 180 7.27 -3.71 -15.43
C LEU A 180 6.33 -4.71 -16.13
N GLY A 181 6.85 -5.51 -17.05
CA GLY A 181 6.12 -6.61 -17.71
C GLY A 181 5.87 -7.82 -16.82
N MET A 182 6.55 -7.92 -15.66
CA MET A 182 6.37 -9.03 -14.74
C MET A 182 5.02 -8.92 -13.99
N PRO A 183 4.30 -10.04 -13.82
CA PRO A 183 2.99 -10.03 -13.14
C PRO A 183 3.09 -9.52 -11.70
N GLU A 184 4.17 -9.80 -10.99
CA GLU A 184 4.42 -9.40 -9.61
C GLU A 184 4.57 -7.88 -9.45
N MET A 185 4.89 -7.17 -10.53
CA MET A 185 5.09 -5.72 -10.50
C MET A 185 3.83 -4.91 -10.83
N ARG A 186 2.76 -5.54 -11.37
CA ARG A 186 1.55 -4.82 -11.84
C ARG A 186 0.95 -3.90 -10.80
N ASP A 187 0.81 -4.42 -9.57
CA ASP A 187 0.18 -3.69 -8.46
C ASP A 187 1.19 -3.00 -7.55
N SER A 188 2.49 -3.11 -7.88
CA SER A 188 3.59 -2.64 -7.03
C SER A 188 4.28 -1.38 -7.56
N VAL A 189 3.71 -0.71 -8.57
CA VAL A 189 4.32 0.47 -9.20
C VAL A 189 3.44 1.71 -9.02
N LEU A 190 4.08 2.84 -8.70
CA LEU A 190 3.48 4.17 -8.65
C LEU A 190 3.94 5.00 -9.85
N LEU A 191 2.99 5.66 -10.51
CA LEU A 191 3.22 6.49 -11.70
C LEU A 191 3.53 7.98 -11.39
N GLY A 192 4.00 8.28 -10.18
CA GLY A 192 4.57 9.58 -9.83
C GLY A 192 3.61 10.67 -9.35
N THR A 193 2.37 10.73 -9.84
CA THR A 193 1.36 11.75 -9.42
C THR A 193 0.34 11.20 -8.42
N GLU A 194 0.50 9.95 -8.01
CA GLU A 194 -0.46 9.26 -7.15
C GLU A 194 -0.25 9.65 -5.69
N THR A 195 -1.32 10.08 -5.05
CA THR A 195 -1.33 10.41 -3.62
C THR A 195 -1.68 9.17 -2.79
N ALA A 196 -1.33 9.17 -1.50
CA ALA A 196 -1.67 8.06 -0.61
C ALA A 196 -3.19 7.83 -0.54
N ALA A 197 -3.98 8.90 -0.53
CA ALA A 197 -5.43 8.83 -0.52
C ALA A 197 -5.99 8.21 -1.81
N SER A 198 -5.33 8.41 -2.97
CA SER A 198 -5.75 7.78 -4.23
C SER A 198 -5.54 6.27 -4.25
N GLN A 199 -4.64 5.76 -3.41
CA GLN A 199 -4.32 4.35 -3.26
C GLN A 199 -5.28 3.60 -2.33
N THR A 200 -6.17 4.32 -1.65
CA THR A 200 -7.17 3.73 -0.75
C THR A 200 -8.56 3.79 -1.37
N TRP A 201 -9.37 2.75 -1.17
CA TRP A 201 -10.76 2.74 -1.65
C TRP A 201 -11.64 3.71 -0.89
N SER A 202 -11.34 3.99 0.39
CA SER A 202 -12.05 5.00 1.19
C SER A 202 -11.74 6.43 0.79
N GLY A 203 -10.62 6.67 0.08
CA GLY A 203 -10.13 7.99 -0.25
C GLY A 203 -9.58 8.78 0.95
N HIS A 204 -9.45 8.14 2.11
CA HIS A 204 -8.91 8.75 3.35
C HIS A 204 -7.80 7.89 3.91
N VAL A 205 -6.69 8.51 4.29
CA VAL A 205 -5.51 7.83 4.84
C VAL A 205 -4.70 8.77 5.70
N ILE A 206 -4.11 8.26 6.79
CA ILE A 206 -3.13 9.00 7.59
C ILE A 206 -1.75 8.72 7.00
N VAL A 207 -1.07 9.78 6.56
CA VAL A 207 0.22 9.71 5.90
C VAL A 207 1.34 9.95 6.91
N PHE A 208 2.24 9.01 6.99
CA PHE A 208 3.48 9.06 7.75
C PHE A 208 4.69 9.30 6.83
N PRO A 209 5.77 9.92 7.32
CA PRO A 209 6.03 10.29 8.71
C PRO A 209 5.36 11.60 9.14
N GLU A 210 4.70 12.34 8.25
CA GLU A 210 4.11 13.64 8.55
C GLU A 210 2.95 13.62 9.53
N TYR A 211 2.34 12.45 9.75
CA TYR A 211 1.11 12.28 10.53
C TYR A 211 -0.02 13.21 10.05
N LYS A 212 -0.28 13.20 8.76
CA LYS A 212 -1.23 14.08 8.10
C LYS A 212 -2.40 13.27 7.54
N LEU A 213 -3.63 13.73 7.78
CA LEU A 213 -4.79 13.17 7.11
C LEU A 213 -4.81 13.65 5.65
N GLU A 214 -4.77 12.72 4.73
CA GLU A 214 -4.94 12.97 3.31
C GLU A 214 -6.29 12.45 2.86
N SER A 215 -6.99 13.27 2.06
CA SER A 215 -8.31 12.94 1.52
C SER A 215 -8.29 13.14 0.02
N ARG A 216 -8.92 12.21 -0.70
CA ARG A 216 -9.10 12.33 -2.15
C ARG A 216 -9.98 13.54 -2.44
N ALA A 217 -9.48 14.49 -3.23
CA ALA A 217 -10.29 15.60 -3.70
C ALA A 217 -11.50 15.04 -4.47
N ARG A 218 -12.71 15.38 -4.01
CA ARG A 218 -13.93 15.11 -4.80
C ARG A 218 -13.79 15.92 -6.09
N LYS A 219 -13.81 15.26 -7.26
CA LYS A 219 -14.06 15.98 -8.51
C LYS A 219 -15.36 16.77 -8.30
N PRO A 220 -15.38 18.10 -8.55
CA PRO A 220 -16.63 18.83 -8.49
C PRO A 220 -17.63 18.12 -9.42
N PRO A 221 -18.92 18.02 -9.03
CA PRO A 221 -19.91 17.44 -9.90
C PRO A 221 -19.85 18.21 -11.22
N VAL A 222 -19.66 17.48 -12.32
CA VAL A 222 -19.75 18.06 -13.66
C VAL A 222 -21.14 18.66 -13.75
N ALA A 223 -21.22 20.00 -13.78
CA ALA A 223 -22.49 20.68 -13.99
C ALA A 223 -23.10 20.14 -15.29
N PRO A 224 -24.37 19.76 -15.29
CA PRO A 224 -25.01 19.28 -16.53
C PRO A 224 -24.81 20.37 -17.59
N ALA A 225 -24.23 19.99 -18.71
CA ALA A 225 -24.05 20.85 -19.86
C ALA A 225 -25.41 21.40 -20.21
N LYS A 226 -25.58 22.73 -20.16
CA LYS A 226 -26.78 23.41 -20.68
C LYS A 226 -26.89 23.03 -22.15
N PRO A 227 -28.08 22.63 -22.63
CA PRO A 227 -28.26 22.41 -24.05
C PRO A 227 -28.05 23.76 -24.76
N SER A 228 -27.14 23.76 -25.71
CA SER A 228 -26.89 24.86 -26.62
C SER A 228 -28.18 25.15 -27.34
N GLN A 229 -28.72 26.34 -27.16
CA GLN A 229 -29.81 26.89 -28.02
C GLN A 229 -29.14 27.14 -29.37
N GLU A 230 -29.49 26.32 -30.35
CA GLU A 230 -29.27 26.63 -31.74
C GLU A 230 -30.20 27.78 -32.10
N GLU A 231 -29.65 28.93 -32.49
CA GLU A 231 -30.33 30.06 -33.10
C GLU A 231 -30.83 29.62 -34.48
N GLU A 232 -32.13 29.37 -34.59
CA GLU A 232 -32.80 29.31 -35.87
C GLU A 232 -32.92 30.75 -36.48
N MET A 233 -32.09 30.97 -37.47
CA MET A 233 -32.25 32.13 -38.35
C MET A 233 -33.18 31.72 -39.51
N GLY A 234 -34.34 32.38 -39.54
CA GLY A 234 -35.43 32.09 -40.44
C GLY A 234 -35.13 32.26 -41.93
N LYS A 235 -35.83 31.53 -42.73
CA LYS A 235 -36.27 31.94 -44.07
C LYS A 235 -37.61 31.33 -44.41
N ASP A 236 -38.51 32.24 -44.69
CA ASP A 236 -39.83 32.03 -45.26
C ASP A 236 -39.85 31.18 -46.52
N ASN A 237 -40.83 30.31 -46.70
CA ASN A 237 -41.77 30.38 -47.80
C ASN A 237 -42.78 29.21 -47.85
N ALA A 238 -43.97 29.61 -47.73
CA ALA A 238 -45.22 29.28 -48.48
C ALA A 238 -45.61 27.85 -48.88
N SER A 239 -46.83 27.56 -48.50
CA SER A 239 -47.87 26.90 -49.28
C SER A 239 -48.10 25.40 -49.16
N GLY A 240 -49.33 25.09 -48.66
CA GLY A 240 -50.10 24.04 -49.30
C GLY A 240 -50.68 22.92 -48.44
N LYS A 241 -51.90 23.15 -47.94
CA LYS A 241 -53.06 22.23 -47.90
C LYS A 241 -53.06 20.90 -47.11
N LYS A 242 -53.98 20.89 -46.14
CA LYS A 242 -55.08 19.92 -45.91
C LYS A 242 -54.72 18.45 -45.55
N GLY A 243 -55.30 18.06 -44.43
CA GLY A 243 -55.62 16.69 -44.10
C GLY A 243 -55.86 16.47 -42.63
N MET A 244 -57.05 16.58 -42.22
CA MET A 244 -57.85 16.22 -41.07
C MET A 244 -57.64 14.69 -40.74
N GLU A 245 -57.51 14.35 -39.49
CA GLU A 245 -58.30 13.36 -38.71
C GLU A 245 -57.55 12.90 -37.48
N GLN A 246 -58.06 13.23 -36.35
CA GLN A 246 -58.59 12.53 -35.20
C GLN A 246 -57.94 11.19 -34.84
N LEU A 247 -57.41 11.02 -33.63
CA LEU A 247 -57.99 10.27 -32.53
C LEU A 247 -56.97 10.09 -31.37
N VAL A 248 -57.42 10.35 -30.17
CA VAL A 248 -56.84 10.16 -28.82
C VAL A 248 -57.32 8.78 -28.31
N PRO A 249 -56.93 8.25 -27.15
CA PRO A 249 -55.68 8.17 -26.39
C PRO A 249 -55.31 6.72 -26.02
N GLY A 250 -54.07 6.50 -25.65
CA GLY A 250 -53.66 5.24 -25.04
C GLY A 250 -52.70 5.45 -23.86
N ARG A 251 -53.23 5.28 -22.65
CA ARG A 251 -52.46 5.15 -21.43
C ARG A 251 -51.57 3.90 -21.50
N GLY A 252 -50.28 4.05 -21.41
CA GLY A 252 -49.32 2.97 -21.23
C GLY A 252 -48.51 3.16 -19.95
N THR A 253 -48.87 2.43 -18.95
CA THR A 253 -48.22 2.26 -17.66
C THR A 253 -46.82 1.72 -17.82
N LEU A 254 -45.84 2.38 -17.21
CA LEU A 254 -44.46 1.90 -17.03
C LEU A 254 -44.40 0.76 -16.01
N PRO A 255 -43.71 -0.32 -16.26
CA PRO A 255 -43.44 -1.31 -15.21
C PRO A 255 -42.27 -0.91 -14.34
N ALA A 256 -42.52 -0.82 -13.05
CA ALA A 256 -41.50 -0.66 -12.00
C ALA A 256 -40.47 -1.80 -12.04
N LYS A 257 -39.20 -1.47 -12.22
CA LYS A 257 -38.10 -2.42 -12.01
C LYS A 257 -37.94 -2.67 -10.52
N ARG A 258 -38.32 -3.87 -10.12
CA ARG A 258 -38.19 -4.45 -8.81
C ARG A 258 -36.68 -4.66 -8.53
N LEU A 259 -36.15 -3.92 -7.56
CA LEU A 259 -34.82 -4.17 -6.97
C LEU A 259 -34.89 -5.49 -6.18
N LEU A 260 -34.27 -6.53 -6.69
CA LEU A 260 -34.02 -7.76 -5.96
C LEU A 260 -32.91 -7.51 -4.93
N PHE A 261 -33.33 -7.37 -3.70
CA PHE A 261 -32.44 -7.49 -2.52
C PHE A 261 -31.96 -8.93 -2.43
N ARG A 262 -30.68 -9.14 -2.70
CA ARG A 262 -30.01 -10.44 -2.52
C ARG A 262 -29.66 -10.55 -1.04
N GLU A 263 -30.44 -11.33 -0.31
CA GLU A 263 -30.13 -11.73 1.07
C GLU A 263 -28.79 -12.47 1.13
N ARG A 264 -27.91 -11.96 1.95
CA ARG A 264 -26.66 -12.65 2.31
C ARG A 264 -26.96 -13.66 3.39
N HIS A 265 -26.81 -14.92 3.07
CA HIS A 265 -26.82 -15.99 4.05
C HIS A 265 -25.58 -15.87 4.97
N PRO A 266 -25.75 -16.05 6.28
CA PRO A 266 -24.62 -16.14 7.21
C PRO A 266 -23.87 -17.46 7.02
N PRO A 267 -22.54 -17.51 7.30
CA PRO A 267 -21.76 -18.73 7.16
C PRO A 267 -22.17 -19.77 8.22
N PRO A 268 -22.00 -21.08 7.92
CA PRO A 268 -22.41 -22.15 8.82
C PRO A 268 -21.53 -22.18 10.08
N ARG A 269 -22.19 -22.34 11.23
CA ARG A 269 -21.55 -22.59 12.53
C ARG A 269 -20.88 -23.98 12.49
N ILE A 270 -19.57 -23.99 12.75
CA ILE A 270 -18.82 -25.22 12.99
C ILE A 270 -19.10 -25.66 14.44
N THR A 271 -19.86 -26.71 14.63
CA THR A 271 -20.03 -27.40 15.90
C THR A 271 -18.80 -28.28 16.16
N ALA A 272 -18.13 -28.01 17.26
CA ALA A 272 -17.10 -28.88 17.80
C ALA A 272 -17.75 -30.19 18.29
N THR A 273 -17.40 -31.31 17.67
CA THR A 273 -17.61 -32.65 18.26
C THR A 273 -16.58 -33.62 17.72
N ASN A 274 -15.82 -34.13 18.60
CA ASN A 274 -15.20 -35.40 18.81
C ASN A 274 -13.69 -35.45 18.94
N MET A 275 -13.29 -35.29 20.18
CA MET A 275 -12.09 -35.94 20.74
C MET A 275 -12.38 -37.40 20.94
N GLN A 276 -11.68 -38.31 20.26
CA GLN A 276 -11.44 -39.66 20.79
C GLN A 276 -10.04 -40.15 20.47
N LYS A 277 -9.23 -40.21 21.54
CA LYS A 277 -8.30 -41.26 21.98
C LYS A 277 -7.73 -42.19 20.90
N GLY A 278 -6.45 -42.09 20.65
CA GLY A 278 -5.62 -43.16 20.13
C GLY A 278 -4.36 -43.28 20.99
N LYS A 279 -4.37 -44.25 21.90
CA LYS A 279 -3.24 -44.73 22.70
C LYS A 279 -2.21 -45.47 21.84
N GLY A 280 -0.95 -45.18 22.09
CA GLY A 280 0.08 -46.22 22.25
C GLY A 280 0.80 -46.71 21.00
N LYS A 281 2.10 -46.40 20.92
CA LYS A 281 3.15 -47.43 20.91
C LYS A 281 4.52 -46.76 21.09
N LYS A 282 5.14 -47.07 22.22
CA LYS A 282 6.60 -46.95 22.46
C LYS A 282 7.31 -47.90 21.48
N ALA A 283 8.32 -47.42 20.79
CA ALA A 283 9.35 -48.20 20.21
C ALA A 283 10.71 -47.75 20.80
N GLU A 284 11.24 -48.63 21.58
CA GLU A 284 12.56 -48.69 22.15
C GLU A 284 13.57 -48.99 21.02
N VAL A 285 14.59 -48.12 20.84
CA VAL A 285 15.73 -48.46 20.00
C VAL A 285 16.99 -48.39 20.85
N LYS A 286 17.53 -49.58 20.99
CA LYS A 286 18.78 -50.00 21.68
C LYS A 286 19.99 -49.18 21.21
N ALA A 287 20.77 -48.80 22.19
CA ALA A 287 22.18 -48.48 22.02
C ALA A 287 22.98 -49.71 21.52
N SER A 288 23.85 -49.52 20.56
CA SER A 288 24.98 -50.39 20.35
C SER A 288 26.25 -49.54 20.30
N ARG A 289 27.04 -49.68 21.35
CA ARG A 289 28.48 -49.40 21.40
C ARG A 289 29.22 -50.45 20.56
N GLY A 290 30.30 -50.05 19.95
CA GLY A 290 31.34 -50.99 19.47
C GLY A 290 32.23 -50.38 18.41
N ARG A 291 33.35 -49.99 18.86
CA ARG A 291 34.75 -49.98 18.54
C ARG A 291 35.22 -48.91 17.59
#